data_f913af2cde481f0aba3632c89a33e6e4
#
_entry.id   f913af2cde481f0aba3632c89a33e6e4
#
_cell.length_a   1.000
_cell.length_b   1.000
_cell.length_c   1.000
_cell.angle_alpha   90.00
_cell.angle_beta   90.00
_cell.angle_gamma   90.00
#
_symmetry.space_group_name_H-M   'P 1'
#
loop_
_entity.id
_entity.type
_entity.pdbx_description
1 polymer ?
#
loop_
_entity_poly.entity_id
_entity_poly.type
_entity_poly.pdbx_seq_one_letter_code
_entity_poly.pdbx_strand_id
1 'polypeptide(L)'
;MLSTESRMRGDMQVRFGGRYGKTYCRKAVRRSVPSLRLGIGGDIFNLAGEFIHSRDFLAQARFISESAGVPMVQPDASTFRKKTPEPSFEDVEVLPLRYQALKKYLVERGISPDTASFYCCQLNYYVHKKKYFAVGFSNVSGGYELRNRLFKGCIPPKDVSLIKRKDGQAESCSLYEGFMDFLSAVTLGMAEDGDSLVLNSVANVDRSFRYLDGYERIRCYLDNDEAGHRTVEKLRMRYGEKVSDCRRLYKGCKDLNEYLQQRINKQNNNKLKIR
;
A
#
# COMPACT_ATOMS: atom_id res chain seq x y z
N MET A 1 6.23 14.28 48.29
CA MET A 1 5.74 14.91 47.07
C MET A 1 6.96 15.25 46.22
N LEU A 2 7.37 14.32 45.34
CA LEU A 2 8.44 14.61 44.40
C LEU A 2 7.78 15.01 43.07
N SER A 3 8.09 16.22 42.62
CA SER A 3 7.45 16.90 41.53
C SER A 3 7.69 16.18 40.19
N THR A 4 6.64 16.08 39.39
CA THR A 4 6.63 15.54 38.03
C THR A 4 7.53 16.32 37.05
N GLU A 5 8.10 17.45 37.44
CA GLU A 5 8.97 18.29 36.61
C GLU A 5 10.37 17.72 36.37
N SER A 6 10.90 16.90 37.29
CA SER A 6 12.27 16.40 37.17
C SER A 6 12.39 15.22 36.16
N ARG A 7 11.29 14.55 35.84
CA ARG A 7 11.28 13.44 34.84
C ARG A 7 11.18 13.91 33.40
N MET A 8 10.65 15.08 33.13
CA MET A 8 10.59 15.63 31.75
C MET A 8 11.93 16.17 31.27
N ARG A 9 12.86 16.54 32.13
CA ARG A 9 14.18 17.05 31.73
C ARG A 9 15.16 15.96 31.28
N GLY A 10 14.97 14.70 31.67
CA GLY A 10 15.85 13.59 31.33
C GLY A 10 15.62 13.03 29.92
N ASP A 11 14.39 13.10 29.43
CA ASP A 11 14.00 12.47 28.15
C ASP A 11 14.07 13.41 26.93
N MET A 12 14.40 14.69 27.13
CA MET A 12 14.44 15.71 26.08
C MET A 12 15.83 15.96 25.46
N GLN A 13 16.83 15.13 25.75
CA GLN A 13 18.08 15.12 24.97
C GLN A 13 17.95 14.25 23.72
N VAL A 14 16.95 14.50 22.90
CA VAL A 14 16.91 13.97 21.55
C VAL A 14 17.76 14.88 20.67
N ARG A 15 18.99 14.47 20.40
CA ARG A 15 19.84 15.09 19.39
C ARG A 15 19.15 15.01 18.03
N PHE A 16 18.64 16.13 17.55
CA PHE A 16 18.26 16.30 16.15
C PHE A 16 19.56 16.34 15.32
N GLY A 17 20.05 15.19 14.94
CA GLY A 17 21.23 15.06 14.10
C GLY A 17 21.46 13.60 13.73
N GLY A 18 21.12 13.25 12.49
CA GLY A 18 21.61 12.08 11.81
C GLY A 18 20.83 10.78 12.02
N ARG A 19 20.23 10.32 10.94
CA ARG A 19 19.96 8.90 10.59
C ARG A 19 19.03 8.06 11.49
N TYR A 20 17.97 8.60 12.04
CA TYR A 20 16.93 7.70 12.58
C TYR A 20 15.57 8.08 12.03
N GLY A 21 15.01 7.11 11.31
CA GLY A 21 13.74 7.26 10.62
C GLY A 21 12.58 7.57 11.56
N LYS A 22 11.57 8.17 11.01
CA LYS A 22 10.28 8.57 11.60
C LYS A 22 9.65 7.56 12.60
N THR A 23 10.12 6.31 12.61
CA THR A 23 9.61 5.22 13.45
C THR A 23 10.05 5.31 14.91
N TYR A 24 11.22 5.88 15.21
CA TYR A 24 11.73 5.94 16.59
C TYR A 24 11.02 7.02 17.40
N CYS A 25 10.79 8.19 16.81
CA CYS A 25 10.02 9.27 17.45
C CYS A 25 8.56 8.85 17.70
N ARG A 26 7.92 8.10 16.77
CA ARG A 26 6.54 7.62 16.95
C ARG A 26 6.39 6.64 18.13
N LYS A 27 7.38 5.80 18.41
CA LYS A 27 7.32 4.83 19.52
C LYS A 27 7.58 5.47 20.88
N ALA A 28 8.47 6.45 20.97
CA ALA A 28 8.78 7.16 22.21
C ALA A 28 7.61 8.05 22.67
N VAL A 29 7.00 8.77 21.73
CA VAL A 29 5.87 9.67 22.02
C VAL A 29 4.60 8.88 22.39
N ARG A 30 4.35 7.70 21.80
CA ARG A 30 3.18 6.88 22.16
C ARG A 30 3.15 6.40 23.61
N ARG A 31 4.29 6.38 24.32
CA ARG A 31 4.38 5.92 25.72
C ARG A 31 4.15 7.01 26.76
N SER A 32 4.17 8.28 26.37
CA SER A 32 4.15 9.41 27.31
C SER A 32 2.90 10.28 27.29
N VAL A 33 1.93 10.03 26.39
CA VAL A 33 0.68 10.82 26.33
C VAL A 33 -0.42 10.04 27.04
N PRO A 34 -0.97 10.56 28.15
CA PRO A 34 -2.16 9.98 28.75
C PRO A 34 -3.31 10.02 27.74
N SER A 35 -4.03 8.91 27.59
CA SER A 35 -5.24 8.85 26.76
C SER A 35 -6.22 9.91 27.23
N LEU A 36 -6.44 10.93 26.41
CA LEU A 36 -7.51 11.90 26.63
C LEU A 36 -8.84 11.16 26.61
N ARG A 37 -9.73 11.48 27.56
CA ARG A 37 -11.05 10.86 27.78
C ARG A 37 -12.03 10.91 26.58
N LEU A 38 -11.61 11.40 25.42
CA LEU A 38 -12.43 11.56 24.21
C LEU A 38 -12.24 10.45 23.19
N GLY A 39 -11.51 9.35 23.48
CA GLY A 39 -11.39 8.21 22.57
C GLY A 39 -10.57 8.46 21.29
N ILE A 40 -9.93 9.62 21.17
CA ILE A 40 -9.07 9.96 20.03
C ILE A 40 -7.63 9.65 20.41
N GLY A 41 -7.10 8.52 19.94
CA GLY A 41 -5.69 8.17 20.08
C GLY A 41 -4.83 8.88 19.05
N GLY A 42 -3.64 9.39 19.45
CA GLY A 42 -2.73 10.06 18.54
C GLY A 42 -1.34 10.30 19.13
N ASP A 43 -0.46 10.89 18.32
CA ASP A 43 0.84 11.38 18.77
C ASP A 43 0.74 12.88 19.18
N ILE A 44 1.88 13.45 19.62
CA ILE A 44 1.93 14.85 20.05
C ILE A 44 1.55 15.84 18.95
N PHE A 45 1.76 15.48 17.68
CA PHE A 45 1.37 16.32 16.55
C PHE A 45 -0.14 16.31 16.35
N ASN A 46 -0.80 15.17 16.51
CA ASN A 46 -2.25 15.09 16.48
C ASN A 46 -2.87 15.92 17.60
N LEU A 47 -2.31 15.86 18.80
CA LEU A 47 -2.75 16.67 19.92
C LEU A 47 -2.57 18.17 19.63
N ALA A 48 -1.40 18.58 19.14
CA ALA A 48 -1.15 19.96 18.74
C ALA A 48 -2.12 20.42 17.65
N GLY A 49 -2.41 19.55 16.68
CA GLY A 49 -3.36 19.82 15.60
C GLY A 49 -4.78 20.10 16.10
N GLU A 50 -5.24 19.39 17.13
CA GLU A 50 -6.52 19.65 17.78
C GLU A 50 -6.53 21.03 18.48
N PHE A 51 -5.44 21.40 19.17
CA PHE A 51 -5.35 22.71 19.84
C PHE A 51 -5.33 23.88 18.88
N ILE A 52 -4.64 23.78 17.75
CA ILE A 52 -4.52 24.88 16.77
C ILE A 52 -5.53 24.75 15.61
N HIS A 53 -6.42 23.75 15.65
CA HIS A 53 -7.37 23.45 14.58
C HIS A 53 -6.72 23.32 13.19
N SER A 54 -5.51 22.76 13.14
CA SER A 54 -4.74 22.62 11.90
C SER A 54 -4.19 21.22 11.70
N ARG A 55 -4.27 20.71 10.46
CA ARG A 55 -3.63 19.44 10.04
C ARG A 55 -2.26 19.65 9.40
N ASP A 56 -1.81 20.90 9.28
CA ASP A 56 -0.49 21.23 8.76
C ASP A 56 0.60 20.85 9.76
N PHE A 57 1.49 19.96 9.33
CA PHE A 57 2.58 19.45 10.15
C PHE A 57 3.53 20.56 10.62
N LEU A 58 3.81 21.57 9.79
CA LEU A 58 4.70 22.67 10.17
C LEU A 58 4.07 23.58 11.21
N ALA A 59 2.76 23.86 11.11
CA ALA A 59 2.03 24.62 12.12
C ALA A 59 2.01 23.86 13.46
N GLN A 60 1.76 22.57 13.44
CA GLN A 60 1.80 21.69 14.62
C GLN A 60 3.21 21.67 15.26
N ALA A 61 4.26 21.55 14.44
CA ALA A 61 5.64 21.56 14.90
C ALA A 61 6.04 22.89 15.55
N ARG A 62 5.60 24.03 14.99
CA ARG A 62 5.80 25.37 15.57
C ARG A 62 5.11 25.50 16.92
N PHE A 63 3.84 25.12 17.00
CA PHE A 63 3.10 25.15 18.24
C PHE A 63 3.76 24.31 19.35
N ILE A 64 4.23 23.10 19.04
CA ILE A 64 4.95 22.24 19.97
C ILE A 64 6.27 22.87 20.39
N SER A 65 7.03 23.44 19.46
CA SER A 65 8.30 24.13 19.70
C SER A 65 8.13 25.32 20.62
N GLU A 66 7.16 26.17 20.36
CA GLU A 66 6.81 27.34 21.16
C GLU A 66 6.34 26.95 22.58
N SER A 67 5.46 25.95 22.67
CA SER A 67 4.94 25.45 23.94
C SER A 67 6.01 24.79 24.82
N ALA A 68 7.01 24.17 24.20
CA ALA A 68 8.11 23.50 24.89
C ALA A 68 9.29 24.44 25.18
N GLY A 69 9.26 25.69 24.73
CA GLY A 69 10.38 26.64 24.88
C GLY A 69 11.65 26.21 24.15
N VAL A 70 11.54 25.32 23.14
CA VAL A 70 12.66 24.81 22.35
C VAL A 70 12.68 25.52 21.01
N PRO A 71 13.76 26.27 20.67
CA PRO A 71 13.81 26.93 19.36
C PRO A 71 13.70 25.93 18.22
N MET A 72 12.78 26.18 17.30
CA MET A 72 12.68 25.41 16.07
C MET A 72 13.92 25.74 15.21
N VAL A 73 14.88 24.82 15.18
CA VAL A 73 15.99 24.90 14.23
C VAL A 73 15.39 24.71 12.85
N GLN A 74 15.30 25.79 12.07
CA GLN A 74 14.99 25.64 10.64
C GLN A 74 16.11 24.85 10.01
N PRO A 75 15.85 23.64 9.49
CA PRO A 75 16.89 22.91 8.80
C PRO A 75 17.27 23.73 7.57
N ASP A 76 18.57 24.00 7.44
CA ASP A 76 19.13 24.67 6.27
C ASP A 76 18.64 23.96 5.00
N ALA A 77 18.20 24.73 4.00
CA ALA A 77 17.70 24.22 2.72
C ALA A 77 18.72 23.28 2.01
N SER A 78 20.02 23.41 2.36
CA SER A 78 21.07 22.50 1.91
C SER A 78 20.95 21.08 2.48
N THR A 79 20.30 20.93 3.66
CA THR A 79 20.10 19.63 4.33
C THR A 79 18.98 18.79 3.64
N PHE A 80 18.12 19.43 2.85
CA PHE A 80 17.06 18.80 2.05
C PHE A 80 17.48 18.49 0.61
N ARG A 81 18.77 18.47 0.29
CA ARG A 81 19.17 17.77 -0.92
C ARG A 81 18.66 16.34 -0.77
N LYS A 82 17.52 16.04 -1.42
CA LYS A 82 17.07 14.67 -1.67
C LYS A 82 18.28 13.97 -2.25
N LYS A 83 18.99 13.17 -1.43
CA LYS A 83 19.86 12.15 -2.01
C LYS A 83 18.95 11.41 -2.95
N THR A 84 19.21 11.47 -4.25
CA THR A 84 18.64 10.53 -5.21
C THR A 84 18.82 9.17 -4.55
N PRO A 85 17.75 8.44 -4.24
CA PRO A 85 17.91 7.12 -3.65
C PRO A 85 18.81 6.35 -4.60
N GLU A 86 19.97 5.89 -4.10
CA GLU A 86 20.78 4.94 -4.84
C GLU A 86 19.85 3.80 -5.27
N PRO A 87 19.93 3.29 -6.50
CA PRO A 87 19.09 2.20 -6.94
C PRO A 87 19.24 1.06 -5.92
N SER A 88 18.19 0.84 -5.14
CA SER A 88 18.20 -0.16 -4.07
C SER A 88 18.21 -1.59 -4.62
N PHE A 89 18.05 -1.72 -5.94
CA PHE A 89 18.00 -2.99 -6.66
C PHE A 89 19.11 -3.02 -7.71
N GLU A 90 19.99 -4.02 -7.57
CA GLU A 90 21.13 -4.26 -8.47
C GLU A 90 20.88 -5.58 -9.21
N ASP A 91 21.40 -5.71 -10.43
CA ASP A 91 21.41 -6.94 -11.25
C ASP A 91 20.03 -7.63 -11.32
N VAL A 92 19.02 -6.89 -11.77
CA VAL A 92 17.66 -7.40 -11.86
C VAL A 92 17.52 -8.33 -13.07
N GLU A 93 17.27 -9.61 -12.80
CA GLU A 93 16.98 -10.63 -13.81
C GLU A 93 15.47 -10.92 -13.86
N VAL A 94 14.88 -10.87 -15.05
CA VAL A 94 13.49 -11.24 -15.30
C VAL A 94 13.44 -12.65 -15.87
N LEU A 95 12.82 -13.58 -15.16
CA LEU A 95 12.81 -15.01 -15.49
C LEU A 95 11.39 -15.56 -15.46
N PRO A 96 11.11 -16.67 -16.15
CA PRO A 96 9.87 -17.41 -15.95
C PRO A 96 9.72 -17.85 -14.49
N LEU A 97 8.49 -17.89 -13.99
CA LEU A 97 8.17 -18.22 -12.60
C LEU A 97 8.42 -19.71 -12.31
N ARG A 98 9.61 -20.05 -11.83
CA ARG A 98 10.06 -21.44 -11.61
C ARG A 98 10.33 -21.82 -10.17
N TYR A 99 10.72 -20.87 -9.29
CA TYR A 99 11.09 -21.18 -7.92
C TYR A 99 9.92 -21.72 -7.11
N GLN A 100 10.14 -22.90 -6.53
CA GLN A 100 9.12 -23.60 -5.73
C GLN A 100 8.64 -22.77 -4.53
N ALA A 101 9.53 -21.98 -3.92
CA ALA A 101 9.17 -21.09 -2.82
C ALA A 101 8.15 -20.03 -3.23
N LEU A 102 8.27 -19.49 -4.45
CA LEU A 102 7.31 -18.51 -5.01
C LEU A 102 5.99 -19.18 -5.40
N LYS A 103 6.06 -20.36 -6.01
CA LYS A 103 4.86 -21.16 -6.34
C LYS A 103 4.09 -21.53 -5.07
N LYS A 104 4.78 -21.98 -4.02
CA LYS A 104 4.18 -22.28 -2.72
C LYS A 104 3.51 -21.05 -2.11
N TYR A 105 4.19 -19.89 -2.15
CA TYR A 105 3.61 -18.63 -1.68
C TYR A 105 2.30 -18.29 -2.41
N LEU A 106 2.26 -18.44 -3.72
CA LEU A 106 1.05 -18.19 -4.51
C LEU A 106 -0.09 -19.14 -4.15
N VAL A 107 0.21 -20.43 -3.98
CA VAL A 107 -0.77 -21.44 -3.54
C VAL A 107 -1.31 -21.09 -2.13
N GLU A 108 -0.44 -20.67 -1.21
CA GLU A 108 -0.84 -20.19 0.13
C GLU A 108 -1.79 -18.97 0.05
N ARG A 109 -1.68 -18.18 -1.02
CA ARG A 109 -2.57 -17.05 -1.32
C ARG A 109 -3.82 -17.44 -2.13
N GLY A 110 -4.02 -18.75 -2.38
CA GLY A 110 -5.14 -19.26 -3.15
C GLY A 110 -5.03 -19.10 -4.66
N ILE A 111 -3.86 -18.72 -5.17
CA ILE A 111 -3.62 -18.45 -6.59
C ILE A 111 -2.85 -19.63 -7.19
N SER A 112 -3.36 -20.18 -8.32
CA SER A 112 -2.64 -21.25 -9.01
C SER A 112 -1.34 -20.72 -9.62
N PRO A 113 -0.23 -21.47 -9.54
CA PRO A 113 1.02 -21.08 -10.19
C PRO A 113 0.88 -20.90 -11.71
N ASP A 114 -0.01 -21.63 -12.36
CA ASP A 114 -0.25 -21.51 -13.80
C ASP A 114 -0.92 -20.17 -14.14
N THR A 115 -1.96 -19.80 -13.39
CA THR A 115 -2.60 -18.48 -13.50
C THR A 115 -1.58 -17.36 -13.26
N ALA A 116 -0.77 -17.48 -12.20
CA ALA A 116 0.24 -16.49 -11.90
C ALA A 116 1.33 -16.41 -12.97
N SER A 117 1.76 -17.54 -13.55
CA SER A 117 2.80 -17.60 -14.59
C SER A 117 2.38 -16.91 -15.89
N PHE A 118 1.07 -16.76 -16.12
CA PHE A 118 0.57 -16.05 -17.29
C PHE A 118 0.73 -14.52 -17.15
N TYR A 119 0.62 -13.98 -15.93
CA TYR A 119 0.63 -12.53 -15.67
C TYR A 119 1.90 -12.04 -14.97
N CYS A 120 2.64 -12.95 -14.34
CA CYS A 120 3.77 -12.61 -13.47
C CYS A 120 5.05 -13.29 -13.98
N CYS A 121 6.18 -12.71 -13.56
CA CYS A 121 7.51 -13.27 -13.75
C CYS A 121 8.15 -13.58 -12.39
N GLN A 122 9.28 -14.26 -12.42
CA GLN A 122 10.22 -14.32 -11.32
C GLN A 122 11.26 -13.24 -11.50
N LEU A 123 11.50 -12.47 -10.46
CA LEU A 123 12.59 -11.50 -10.42
C LEU A 123 13.65 -11.98 -9.42
N ASN A 124 14.89 -12.07 -9.90
CA ASN A 124 16.06 -12.18 -9.05
C ASN A 124 16.76 -10.82 -9.03
N TYR A 125 17.23 -10.38 -7.88
CA TYR A 125 17.87 -9.08 -7.75
C TYR A 125 18.79 -9.06 -6.53
N TYR A 126 19.69 -8.09 -6.49
CA TYR A 126 20.54 -7.86 -5.33
C TYR A 126 20.14 -6.59 -4.61
N VAL A 127 20.27 -6.59 -3.29
CA VAL A 127 20.17 -5.42 -2.41
C VAL A 127 21.33 -5.52 -1.42
N HIS A 128 22.20 -4.53 -1.41
CA HIS A 128 23.42 -4.53 -0.59
C HIS A 128 24.22 -5.85 -0.73
N LYS A 129 24.47 -6.27 -1.97
CA LYS A 129 25.22 -7.50 -2.32
C LYS A 129 24.56 -8.82 -1.88
N LYS A 130 23.34 -8.79 -1.36
CA LYS A 130 22.56 -9.99 -1.01
C LYS A 130 21.55 -10.30 -2.09
N LYS A 131 21.52 -11.55 -2.53
CA LYS A 131 20.59 -12.04 -3.56
C LYS A 131 19.20 -12.27 -2.97
N TYR A 132 18.18 -11.77 -3.66
CA TYR A 132 16.76 -11.92 -3.34
C TYR A 132 15.99 -12.39 -4.56
N PHE A 133 14.78 -12.88 -4.32
CA PHE A 133 13.86 -13.24 -5.38
C PHE A 133 12.41 -12.95 -4.97
N ALA A 134 11.59 -12.62 -5.95
CA ALA A 134 10.17 -12.31 -5.75
C ALA A 134 9.34 -12.66 -6.98
N VAL A 135 8.03 -12.76 -6.78
CA VAL A 135 7.05 -12.66 -7.87
C VAL A 135 7.05 -11.20 -8.33
N GLY A 136 7.26 -10.97 -9.61
CA GLY A 136 7.23 -9.67 -10.25
C GLY A 136 5.97 -9.50 -11.09
N PHE A 137 5.34 -8.34 -11.00
CA PHE A 137 4.22 -7.93 -11.82
C PHE A 137 4.56 -6.60 -12.50
N SER A 138 4.64 -6.59 -13.82
CA SER A 138 5.09 -5.43 -14.59
C SER A 138 4.06 -4.30 -14.59
N ASN A 139 4.53 -3.07 -14.65
CA ASN A 139 3.70 -1.89 -14.85
C ASN A 139 3.93 -1.26 -16.23
N VAL A 140 3.10 -0.28 -16.58
CA VAL A 140 3.12 0.39 -17.90
C VAL A 140 4.38 1.23 -18.16
N SER A 141 5.17 1.53 -17.13
CA SER A 141 6.41 2.32 -17.20
C SER A 141 7.69 1.46 -17.17
N GLY A 142 7.55 0.12 -17.23
CA GLY A 142 8.67 -0.81 -17.22
C GLY A 142 9.22 -1.14 -15.84
N GLY A 143 8.60 -0.69 -14.77
CA GLY A 143 8.89 -1.11 -13.40
C GLY A 143 8.11 -2.38 -13.02
N TYR A 144 8.37 -2.88 -11.81
CA TYR A 144 7.74 -4.13 -11.31
C TYR A 144 7.28 -3.97 -9.87
N GLU A 145 6.07 -4.41 -9.58
CA GLU A 145 5.66 -4.69 -8.20
C GLU A 145 6.21 -6.04 -7.77
N LEU A 146 6.71 -6.11 -6.54
CA LEU A 146 7.36 -7.28 -5.96
C LEU A 146 6.55 -7.87 -4.84
N ARG A 147 6.42 -9.20 -4.83
CA ARG A 147 5.84 -9.95 -3.72
C ARG A 147 6.56 -11.26 -3.47
N ASN A 148 6.84 -11.52 -2.23
CA ASN A 148 7.09 -12.85 -1.71
C ASN A 148 6.50 -12.95 -0.30
N ARG A 149 6.76 -14.05 0.42
CA ARG A 149 6.21 -14.28 1.76
C ARG A 149 6.61 -13.21 2.79
N LEU A 150 7.79 -12.60 2.63
CA LEU A 150 8.40 -11.70 3.61
C LEU A 150 8.44 -10.24 3.16
N PHE A 151 8.23 -9.99 1.86
CA PHE A 151 8.50 -8.69 1.29
C PHE A 151 7.43 -8.24 0.29
N LYS A 152 7.09 -6.96 0.38
CA LYS A 152 6.33 -6.18 -0.60
C LYS A 152 7.18 -4.98 -1.00
N GLY A 153 7.39 -4.80 -2.29
CA GLY A 153 8.19 -3.69 -2.79
C GLY A 153 7.88 -3.36 -4.24
N CYS A 154 8.67 -2.46 -4.79
CA CYS A 154 8.58 -2.04 -6.20
C CYS A 154 9.97 -1.76 -6.74
N ILE A 155 10.32 -2.34 -7.89
CA ILE A 155 11.44 -1.90 -8.70
C ILE A 155 10.96 -0.72 -9.55
N PRO A 156 11.60 0.46 -9.42
CA PRO A 156 11.16 1.65 -10.16
C PRO A 156 11.23 1.49 -11.68
N PRO A 157 10.48 2.29 -12.42
CA PRO A 157 9.55 3.33 -11.97
C PRO A 157 8.24 2.75 -11.44
N LYS A 158 7.63 3.42 -10.43
CA LYS A 158 6.33 3.01 -9.89
C LYS A 158 5.21 3.60 -10.72
N ASP A 159 4.33 2.74 -11.25
CA ASP A 159 3.17 3.14 -12.05
C ASP A 159 2.04 2.10 -11.93
N VAL A 160 0.93 2.34 -12.61
CA VAL A 160 -0.18 1.41 -12.76
C VAL A 160 0.18 0.26 -13.73
N SER A 161 -0.56 -0.84 -13.65
CA SER A 161 -0.45 -1.94 -14.64
C SER A 161 -1.77 -2.07 -15.39
N LEU A 162 -1.72 -2.13 -16.71
CA LEU A 162 -2.88 -2.27 -17.57
C LEU A 162 -2.82 -3.61 -18.30
N ILE A 163 -3.85 -4.42 -18.13
CA ILE A 163 -4.02 -5.71 -18.76
C ILE A 163 -5.22 -5.60 -19.71
N LYS A 164 -4.95 -5.59 -21.01
CA LYS A 164 -5.98 -5.52 -22.02
C LYS A 164 -6.46 -6.90 -22.46
N ARG A 165 -7.74 -6.99 -22.81
CA ARG A 165 -8.28 -8.17 -23.50
C ARG A 165 -7.66 -8.31 -24.89
N LYS A 166 -7.63 -9.55 -25.38
CA LYS A 166 -7.06 -9.87 -26.71
C LYS A 166 -7.87 -9.33 -27.87
N ASP A 167 -9.19 -9.15 -27.69
CA ASP A 167 -10.12 -8.64 -28.70
C ASP A 167 -10.13 -7.12 -28.86
N GLY A 168 -9.43 -6.41 -27.98
CA GLY A 168 -9.10 -5.00 -28.16
C GLY A 168 -10.26 -3.98 -27.99
N GLN A 169 -11.49 -4.41 -27.70
CA GLN A 169 -12.66 -3.54 -27.57
C GLN A 169 -13.42 -3.80 -26.27
N ALA A 170 -12.82 -3.43 -25.14
CA ALA A 170 -13.50 -3.53 -23.87
C ALA A 170 -14.24 -2.21 -23.54
N GLU A 171 -15.56 -2.28 -23.34
CA GLU A 171 -16.36 -1.15 -22.83
C GLU A 171 -16.20 -0.95 -21.31
N SER A 172 -15.66 -1.96 -20.61
CA SER A 172 -15.51 -1.95 -19.16
C SER A 172 -14.08 -2.20 -18.72
N CYS A 173 -13.71 -1.56 -17.59
CA CYS A 173 -12.44 -1.79 -16.93
C CYS A 173 -12.67 -2.14 -15.46
N SER A 174 -12.01 -3.21 -14.99
CA SER A 174 -11.97 -3.59 -13.58
C SER A 174 -10.72 -3.03 -12.92
N LEU A 175 -10.90 -2.24 -11.85
CA LEU A 175 -9.83 -1.56 -11.14
C LEU A 175 -9.50 -2.28 -9.83
N TYR A 176 -8.23 -2.63 -9.63
CA TYR A 176 -7.73 -3.33 -8.45
C TYR A 176 -6.70 -2.47 -7.72
N GLU A 177 -6.59 -2.63 -6.38
CA GLU A 177 -5.56 -1.93 -5.62
C GLU A 177 -4.18 -2.55 -5.83
N GLY A 178 -4.08 -3.88 -5.74
CA GLY A 178 -2.85 -4.63 -5.90
C GLY A 178 -2.97 -5.81 -6.88
N PHE A 179 -1.85 -6.28 -7.41
CA PHE A 179 -1.87 -7.38 -8.38
C PHE A 179 -2.31 -8.72 -7.75
N MET A 180 -2.20 -8.89 -6.43
CA MET A 180 -2.72 -10.07 -5.75
C MET A 180 -4.26 -10.12 -5.81
N ASP A 181 -4.92 -8.96 -5.75
CA ASP A 181 -6.38 -8.85 -5.90
C ASP A 181 -6.81 -9.10 -7.34
N PHE A 182 -6.04 -8.58 -8.31
CA PHE A 182 -6.24 -8.92 -9.71
C PHE A 182 -6.13 -10.43 -9.97
N LEU A 183 -5.07 -11.09 -9.48
CA LEU A 183 -4.91 -12.55 -9.63
C LEU A 183 -6.03 -13.32 -8.91
N SER A 184 -6.53 -12.78 -7.80
CA SER A 184 -7.68 -13.35 -7.09
C SER A 184 -8.96 -13.24 -7.91
N ALA A 185 -9.18 -12.09 -8.57
CA ALA A 185 -10.31 -11.90 -9.48
C ALA A 185 -10.25 -12.87 -10.66
N VAL A 186 -9.07 -13.06 -11.26
CA VAL A 186 -8.86 -14.06 -12.32
C VAL A 186 -9.21 -15.47 -11.82
N THR A 187 -8.72 -15.84 -10.63
CA THR A 187 -8.99 -17.15 -10.03
C THR A 187 -10.49 -17.35 -9.72
N LEU A 188 -11.20 -16.29 -9.40
CA LEU A 188 -12.64 -16.29 -9.12
C LEU A 188 -13.52 -16.21 -10.39
N GLY A 189 -12.94 -16.06 -11.60
CA GLY A 189 -13.66 -15.84 -12.85
C GLY A 189 -14.31 -14.45 -12.94
N MET A 190 -13.80 -13.46 -12.19
CA MET A 190 -14.38 -12.10 -12.12
C MET A 190 -13.68 -11.09 -13.05
N ALA A 191 -12.58 -11.49 -13.69
CA ALA A 191 -11.77 -10.61 -14.53
C ALA A 191 -12.05 -10.76 -16.05
N GLU A 192 -13.05 -11.56 -16.44
CA GLU A 192 -13.28 -11.95 -17.84
C GLU A 192 -13.99 -10.90 -18.69
N ASP A 193 -14.77 -10.00 -18.08
CA ASP A 193 -15.70 -9.10 -18.76
C ASP A 193 -15.11 -7.73 -19.15
N GLY A 194 -13.82 -7.58 -19.32
CA GLY A 194 -13.23 -6.29 -19.68
C GLY A 194 -11.74 -6.23 -19.49
N ASP A 195 -11.19 -5.03 -19.66
CA ASP A 195 -9.80 -4.75 -19.33
C ASP A 195 -9.62 -4.70 -17.80
N SER A 196 -8.40 -4.88 -17.36
CA SER A 196 -8.04 -4.78 -15.94
C SER A 196 -6.95 -3.74 -15.74
N LEU A 197 -7.13 -2.88 -14.73
CA LEU A 197 -6.15 -1.88 -14.32
C LEU A 197 -5.80 -2.10 -12.85
N VAL A 198 -4.52 -2.24 -12.55
CA VAL A 198 -4.02 -2.37 -11.19
C VAL A 198 -3.31 -1.09 -10.79
N LEU A 199 -3.76 -0.46 -9.71
CA LEU A 199 -3.17 0.79 -9.21
C LEU A 199 -1.75 0.60 -8.67
N ASN A 200 -1.44 -0.61 -8.16
CA ASN A 200 -0.21 -0.92 -7.43
C ASN A 200 -0.01 -0.09 -6.13
N SER A 201 -0.80 0.95 -5.97
CA SER A 201 -0.99 1.77 -4.76
C SER A 201 -2.10 2.77 -5.03
N VAL A 202 -2.94 3.07 -4.05
CA VAL A 202 -3.95 4.14 -4.14
C VAL A 202 -3.36 5.52 -4.49
N ALA A 203 -2.08 5.74 -4.20
CA ALA A 203 -1.37 6.97 -4.59
C ALA A 203 -1.24 7.15 -6.12
N ASN A 204 -1.43 6.09 -6.90
CA ASN A 204 -1.38 6.14 -8.36
C ASN A 204 -2.74 6.39 -9.01
N VAL A 205 -3.80 6.66 -8.23
CA VAL A 205 -5.15 6.85 -8.79
C VAL A 205 -5.19 7.96 -9.85
N ASP A 206 -4.45 9.05 -9.67
CA ASP A 206 -4.40 10.13 -10.68
C ASP A 206 -3.75 9.68 -11.99
N ARG A 207 -2.77 8.79 -11.91
CA ARG A 207 -2.14 8.21 -13.10
C ARG A 207 -3.06 7.25 -13.85
N SER A 208 -4.04 6.64 -13.16
CA SER A 208 -5.00 5.74 -13.78
C SER A 208 -5.99 6.45 -14.71
N PHE A 209 -6.26 7.73 -14.49
CA PHE A 209 -7.28 8.47 -15.23
C PHE A 209 -7.07 8.42 -16.75
N ARG A 210 -5.84 8.65 -17.23
CA ARG A 210 -5.51 8.58 -18.66
C ARG A 210 -5.83 7.24 -19.33
N TYR A 211 -5.93 6.17 -18.54
CA TYR A 211 -6.29 4.84 -19.02
C TYR A 211 -7.78 4.55 -18.87
N LEU A 212 -8.47 5.24 -17.93
CA LEU A 212 -9.88 5.01 -17.62
C LEU A 212 -10.83 5.89 -18.45
N ASP A 213 -10.34 7.00 -19.03
CA ASP A 213 -11.17 7.99 -19.71
C ASP A 213 -12.02 7.43 -20.88
N GLY A 214 -11.62 6.31 -21.49
CA GLY A 214 -12.32 5.67 -22.62
C GLY A 214 -13.37 4.62 -22.27
N TYR A 215 -13.51 4.23 -20.98
CA TYR A 215 -14.44 3.16 -20.61
C TYR A 215 -15.83 3.69 -20.24
N GLU A 216 -16.86 2.89 -20.57
CA GLU A 216 -18.24 3.15 -20.19
C GLU A 216 -18.57 2.65 -18.77
N ARG A 217 -17.86 1.65 -18.30
CA ARG A 217 -18.05 1.03 -16.98
C ARG A 217 -16.70 0.82 -16.28
N ILE A 218 -16.59 1.30 -15.04
CA ILE A 218 -15.42 1.14 -14.18
C ILE A 218 -15.85 0.40 -12.92
N ARG A 219 -15.40 -0.85 -12.73
CA ARG A 219 -15.71 -1.69 -11.58
C ARG A 219 -14.55 -1.64 -10.60
N CYS A 220 -14.77 -1.13 -9.38
CA CYS A 220 -13.72 -0.94 -8.37
C CYS A 220 -13.68 -2.08 -7.37
N TYR A 221 -12.56 -2.81 -7.34
CA TYR A 221 -12.22 -3.88 -6.41
C TYR A 221 -11.03 -3.43 -5.55
N LEU A 222 -11.23 -2.44 -4.68
CA LEU A 222 -10.21 -1.86 -3.82
C LEU A 222 -10.28 -2.45 -2.40
N ASP A 223 -9.30 -2.14 -1.55
CA ASP A 223 -9.32 -2.60 -0.15
C ASP A 223 -10.52 -2.01 0.62
N ASN A 224 -11.05 -2.77 1.59
CA ASN A 224 -12.12 -2.34 2.48
C ASN A 224 -11.60 -1.48 3.64
N ASP A 225 -10.78 -0.48 3.30
CA ASP A 225 -10.24 0.49 4.24
C ASP A 225 -10.57 1.93 3.83
N GLU A 226 -10.19 2.89 4.66
CA GLU A 226 -10.43 4.31 4.43
C GLU A 226 -9.77 4.83 3.13
N ALA A 227 -8.60 4.29 2.76
CA ALA A 227 -7.91 4.70 1.53
C ALA A 227 -8.65 4.21 0.28
N GLY A 228 -9.14 2.97 0.31
CA GLY A 228 -10.00 2.42 -0.75
C GLY A 228 -11.32 3.20 -0.88
N HIS A 229 -11.94 3.61 0.25
CA HIS A 229 -13.15 4.45 0.23
C HIS A 229 -12.89 5.78 -0.46
N ARG A 230 -11.86 6.52 -0.03
CA ARG A 230 -11.53 7.83 -0.64
C ARG A 230 -11.18 7.70 -2.13
N THR A 231 -10.57 6.59 -2.51
CA THR A 231 -10.22 6.35 -3.91
C THR A 231 -11.47 6.15 -4.77
N VAL A 232 -12.46 5.38 -4.30
CA VAL A 232 -13.74 5.22 -5.00
C VAL A 232 -14.47 6.56 -5.13
N GLU A 233 -14.53 7.36 -4.06
CA GLU A 233 -15.15 8.68 -4.11
C GLU A 233 -14.45 9.62 -5.12
N LYS A 234 -13.12 9.60 -5.16
CA LYS A 234 -12.35 10.36 -6.15
C LYS A 234 -12.66 9.95 -7.59
N LEU A 235 -12.82 8.64 -7.83
CA LEU A 235 -13.24 8.12 -9.14
C LEU A 235 -14.66 8.54 -9.47
N ARG A 236 -15.61 8.51 -8.52
CA ARG A 236 -16.98 8.95 -8.71
C ARG A 236 -17.09 10.44 -9.02
N MET A 237 -16.29 11.26 -8.36
CA MET A 237 -16.24 12.70 -8.67
C MET A 237 -15.86 12.97 -10.14
N ARG A 238 -15.04 12.11 -10.75
CA ARG A 238 -14.58 12.25 -12.13
C ARG A 238 -15.50 11.57 -13.15
N TYR A 239 -15.97 10.37 -12.84
CA TYR A 239 -16.64 9.48 -13.80
C TYR A 239 -18.12 9.25 -13.50
N GLY A 240 -18.64 9.77 -12.39
CA GLY A 240 -20.06 9.68 -12.02
C GLY A 240 -20.57 8.25 -11.96
N GLU A 241 -21.69 8.02 -12.60
CA GLU A 241 -22.41 6.73 -12.61
C GLU A 241 -21.67 5.59 -13.33
N LYS A 242 -20.62 5.89 -14.09
CA LYS A 242 -19.77 4.87 -14.70
C LYS A 242 -19.03 4.03 -13.64
N VAL A 243 -18.91 4.51 -12.40
CA VAL A 243 -18.16 3.87 -11.31
C VAL A 243 -19.05 2.99 -10.46
N SER A 244 -18.79 1.70 -10.49
CA SER A 244 -19.42 0.70 -9.62
C SER A 244 -18.47 0.26 -8.52
N ASP A 245 -18.88 0.43 -7.25
CA ASP A 245 -18.14 -0.06 -6.09
C ASP A 245 -18.48 -1.54 -5.85
N CYS A 246 -17.54 -2.43 -6.17
CA CYS A 246 -17.71 -3.88 -6.06
C CYS A 246 -17.22 -4.45 -4.70
N ARG A 247 -16.73 -3.61 -3.78
CA ARG A 247 -16.20 -4.05 -2.47
C ARG A 247 -17.23 -4.76 -1.59
N ARG A 248 -18.52 -4.46 -1.79
CA ARG A 248 -19.62 -5.18 -1.09
C ARG A 248 -19.63 -6.69 -1.37
N LEU A 249 -19.05 -7.16 -2.48
CA LEU A 249 -18.96 -8.59 -2.83
C LEU A 249 -18.08 -9.36 -1.83
N TYR A 250 -17.12 -8.69 -1.20
CA TYR A 250 -16.23 -9.25 -0.18
C TYR A 250 -16.30 -8.48 1.14
N LYS A 251 -17.51 -8.04 1.48
CA LYS A 251 -17.77 -7.43 2.79
C LYS A 251 -17.32 -8.35 3.93
N GLY A 252 -16.58 -7.82 4.89
CA GLY A 252 -16.03 -8.59 6.02
C GLY A 252 -14.62 -9.15 5.76
N CYS A 253 -14.11 -9.02 4.53
CA CYS A 253 -12.70 -9.25 4.21
C CYS A 253 -12.01 -7.91 3.97
N LYS A 254 -10.72 -7.85 4.24
CA LYS A 254 -9.93 -6.65 3.99
C LYS A 254 -9.84 -6.34 2.50
N ASP A 255 -9.54 -7.36 1.70
CA ASP A 255 -9.29 -7.28 0.28
C ASP A 255 -9.87 -8.52 -0.46
N LEU A 256 -9.79 -8.51 -1.77
CA LEU A 256 -10.33 -9.59 -2.61
C LEU A 256 -9.50 -10.90 -2.46
N ASN A 257 -8.20 -10.79 -2.15
CA ASN A 257 -7.38 -11.97 -1.92
C ASN A 257 -7.73 -12.67 -0.61
N GLU A 258 -8.03 -11.94 0.46
CA GLU A 258 -8.52 -12.54 1.71
C GLU A 258 -9.85 -13.25 1.49
N TYR A 259 -10.77 -12.66 0.72
CA TYR A 259 -12.03 -13.29 0.35
C TYR A 259 -11.83 -14.62 -0.40
N LEU A 260 -10.91 -14.65 -1.38
CA LEU A 260 -10.55 -15.88 -2.09
C LEU A 260 -10.05 -16.96 -1.13
N GLN A 261 -9.13 -16.63 -0.22
CA GLN A 261 -8.59 -17.57 0.76
C GLN A 261 -9.67 -18.12 1.69
N GLN A 262 -10.56 -17.26 2.20
CA GLN A 262 -11.69 -17.70 3.04
C GLN A 262 -12.62 -18.63 2.28
N ARG A 263 -12.88 -18.38 1.01
CA ARG A 263 -13.73 -19.20 0.16
C ARG A 263 -13.14 -20.58 -0.07
N ILE A 264 -11.84 -20.68 -0.35
CA ILE A 264 -11.12 -21.96 -0.50
C ILE A 264 -11.15 -22.75 0.81
N ASN A 265 -10.89 -22.10 1.94
CA ASN A 265 -10.91 -22.75 3.26
C ASN A 265 -12.29 -23.33 3.60
N LYS A 266 -13.37 -22.60 3.31
CA LYS A 266 -14.74 -23.08 3.50
C LYS A 266 -15.05 -24.32 2.63
N GLN A 267 -14.61 -24.31 1.37
CA GLN A 267 -14.79 -25.45 0.46
C GLN A 267 -14.05 -26.71 0.94
N ASN A 268 -12.80 -26.54 1.41
CA ASN A 268 -12.00 -27.64 1.93
C ASN A 268 -12.62 -28.23 3.21
N ASN A 269 -13.09 -27.38 4.14
CA ASN A 269 -13.75 -27.85 5.36
C ASN A 269 -15.06 -28.59 5.07
N ASN A 270 -15.82 -28.17 4.06
CA ASN A 270 -17.03 -28.87 3.66
C ASN A 270 -16.73 -30.26 3.04
N LYS A 271 -15.67 -30.36 2.24
CA LYS A 271 -15.23 -31.66 1.69
C LYS A 271 -14.77 -32.65 2.76
N LEU A 272 -14.18 -32.17 3.85
CA LEU A 272 -13.76 -32.99 4.97
C LEU A 272 -14.94 -33.50 5.83
N LYS A 273 -16.07 -32.77 5.85
CA LYS A 273 -17.28 -33.18 6.61
C LYS A 273 -18.15 -34.22 5.87
N ILE A 274 -17.92 -34.40 4.58
CA ILE A 274 -18.70 -35.33 3.73
C ILE A 274 -17.98 -36.69 3.59
N ARG A 275 -16.75 -36.80 4.06
CA ARG A 275 -15.99 -38.07 4.17
C ARG A 275 -16.10 -38.66 5.57
#